data_c89db5d84173b9081f0e406aacaf183f
#
_entry.id   c89db5d84173b9081f0e406aacaf183f
#
_cell.length_a   1.000
_cell.length_b   1.000
_cell.length_c   1.000
_cell.angle_alpha   90.00
_cell.angle_beta   90.00
_cell.angle_gamma   90.00
#
_symmetry.space_group_name_H-M   'P 1'
#
loop_
_entity.id
_entity.type
_entity.pdbx_description
1 polymer ?
#
loop_
_entity_poly.entity_id
_entity_poly.type
_entity_poly.pdbx_seq_one_letter_code
_entity_poly.pdbx_strand_id
1 'polypeptide(L)'
;MATIDVAKERVRRTGPRELSVEVTPRYRLMWGLIRAVVRLLFDVRASGLEHWPKPPFQLVANHHNGWDPMLVISVVPVEPRITWFGPREANFSRGFKNRVMAYFGGMIPYNPDRTTLTSAVRAVRGVFEARGVLGIFAEGRIGFREAQLLEFEAGAAAFAVTSGVPVVPCAIVGSTDLWFRKRVQVRFGPPIWTDAVRGRAARLALDARIRAGVAALLPDTEPRLPRRRPLAFLTDLLNGADDIARRRSGPR
;
A
#
# COMPACT_ATOMS: atom_id res chain seq x y z
N MET A 1 38.35 -3.87 -30.20
CA MET A 1 37.92 -4.86 -29.18
C MET A 1 37.77 -4.21 -27.79
N ALA A 2 37.06 -3.06 -27.70
CA ALA A 2 36.98 -2.30 -26.46
C ALA A 2 35.51 -1.82 -26.11
N THR A 3 34.50 -2.30 -26.83
CA THR A 3 33.13 -1.77 -26.71
C THR A 3 32.18 -2.62 -25.83
N ILE A 4 32.64 -3.77 -25.32
CA ILE A 4 31.80 -4.72 -24.57
C ILE A 4 31.89 -4.50 -23.05
N ASP A 5 32.89 -3.76 -22.58
CA ASP A 5 33.14 -3.63 -21.11
C ASP A 5 32.32 -2.50 -20.44
N VAL A 6 32.00 -1.45 -21.18
CA VAL A 6 31.27 -0.29 -20.62
C VAL A 6 29.80 -0.62 -20.30
N ALA A 7 29.19 -1.54 -21.06
CA ALA A 7 27.81 -1.97 -20.82
C ALA A 7 27.69 -2.88 -19.58
N LYS A 8 28.71 -3.71 -19.31
CA LYS A 8 28.76 -4.58 -18.12
C LYS A 8 29.03 -3.79 -16.84
N GLU A 9 29.74 -2.69 -16.90
CA GLU A 9 30.07 -1.84 -15.74
C GLU A 9 28.87 -0.97 -15.32
N ARG A 10 28.01 -0.56 -16.28
CA ARG A 10 26.75 0.12 -15.96
C ARG A 10 25.70 -0.79 -15.29
N VAL A 11 25.68 -2.07 -15.61
CA VAL A 11 24.76 -3.05 -15.00
C VAL A 11 25.18 -3.39 -13.56
N ARG A 12 26.47 -3.29 -13.20
CA ARG A 12 26.96 -3.54 -11.84
C ARG A 12 26.63 -2.42 -10.83
N ARG A 13 26.32 -1.20 -11.28
CA ARG A 13 25.99 -0.06 -10.39
C ARG A 13 24.50 0.10 -10.06
N THR A 14 23.62 -0.72 -10.60
CA THR A 14 22.19 -0.77 -10.27
C THR A 14 21.81 -2.03 -9.50
N GLY A 15 22.65 -2.49 -8.60
CA GLY A 15 22.23 -3.42 -7.56
C GLY A 15 21.04 -2.82 -6.81
N PRO A 16 20.07 -3.63 -6.35
CA PRO A 16 18.97 -3.10 -5.58
C PRO A 16 19.57 -2.33 -4.38
N ARG A 17 19.32 -1.01 -4.29
CA ARG A 17 19.62 -0.26 -3.07
C ARG A 17 19.00 -1.07 -1.94
N GLU A 18 19.82 -1.45 -0.96
CA GLU A 18 19.32 -2.06 0.26
C GLU A 18 18.14 -1.22 0.76
N LEU A 19 16.97 -1.88 0.84
CA LEU A 19 15.75 -1.22 1.29
C LEU A 19 15.93 -0.95 2.77
N SER A 20 16.37 0.26 3.09
CA SER A 20 16.48 0.68 4.48
C SER A 20 15.07 0.83 5.06
N VAL A 21 14.77 0.07 6.11
CA VAL A 21 13.57 0.25 6.94
C VAL A 21 13.79 1.31 8.02
N GLU A 22 15.00 1.87 8.09
CA GLU A 22 15.34 2.91 9.05
C GLU A 22 14.56 4.20 8.80
N VAL A 23 14.17 4.83 9.87
CA VAL A 23 13.51 6.14 9.86
C VAL A 23 14.59 7.22 9.80
N THR A 24 15.03 7.52 8.58
CA THR A 24 16.00 8.59 8.32
C THR A 24 15.39 9.98 8.59
N PRO A 25 16.21 11.03 8.84
CA PRO A 25 15.71 12.40 8.94
C PRO A 25 14.88 12.85 7.73
N ARG A 26 15.27 12.41 6.51
CA ARG A 26 14.51 12.66 5.28
C ARG A 26 13.13 12.02 5.31
N TYR A 27 13.05 10.78 5.81
CA TYR A 27 11.76 10.09 5.95
C TYR A 27 10.87 10.80 6.99
N ARG A 28 11.42 11.21 8.13
CA ARG A 28 10.67 12.00 9.15
C ARG A 28 10.11 13.30 8.58
N LEU A 29 10.93 14.02 7.82
CA LEU A 29 10.49 15.26 7.16
C LEU A 29 9.36 14.99 6.17
N MET A 30 9.50 13.98 5.31
CA MET A 30 8.47 13.58 4.35
C MET A 30 7.19 13.15 5.06
N TRP A 31 7.31 12.29 6.09
CA TRP A 31 6.17 11.84 6.89
C TRP A 31 5.43 13.04 7.50
N GLY A 32 6.16 13.99 8.09
CA GLY A 32 5.59 15.21 8.64
C GLY A 32 4.89 16.06 7.60
N LEU A 33 5.49 16.22 6.40
CA LEU A 33 4.90 16.95 5.28
C LEU A 33 3.64 16.28 4.76
N ILE A 34 3.67 14.97 4.52
CA ILE A 34 2.49 14.20 4.10
C ILE A 34 1.37 14.37 5.10
N ARG A 35 1.67 14.19 6.39
CA ARG A 35 0.70 14.34 7.47
C ARG A 35 0.08 15.73 7.51
N ALA A 36 0.89 16.78 7.34
CA ALA A 36 0.42 18.15 7.30
C ALA A 36 -0.50 18.41 6.09
N VAL A 37 -0.08 18.01 4.89
CA VAL A 37 -0.85 18.17 3.65
C VAL A 37 -2.16 17.39 3.69
N VAL A 38 -2.10 16.12 4.09
CA VAL A 38 -3.30 15.27 4.18
C VAL A 38 -4.30 15.83 5.18
N ARG A 39 -3.85 16.28 6.36
CA ARG A 39 -4.74 16.86 7.38
C ARG A 39 -5.28 18.24 7.03
N LEU A 40 -4.55 19.00 6.22
CA LEU A 40 -5.04 20.24 5.65
C LEU A 40 -6.17 20.01 4.65
N LEU A 41 -6.00 19.01 3.78
CA LEU A 41 -6.93 18.72 2.70
C LEU A 41 -8.15 17.90 3.16
N PHE A 42 -7.97 16.97 4.12
CA PHE A 42 -8.96 15.98 4.50
C PHE A 42 -9.14 15.89 6.02
N ASP A 43 -10.34 15.48 6.48
CA ASP A 43 -10.60 15.08 7.87
C ASP A 43 -10.30 13.57 8.01
N VAL A 44 -9.01 13.21 8.17
CA VAL A 44 -8.60 11.80 8.28
C VAL A 44 -8.60 11.36 9.74
N ARG A 45 -9.30 10.25 10.02
CA ARG A 45 -9.41 9.65 11.35
C ARG A 45 -8.95 8.21 11.33
N ALA A 46 -8.32 7.77 12.41
CA ALA A 46 -7.94 6.38 12.62
C ALA A 46 -8.77 5.75 13.73
N SER A 47 -8.98 4.43 13.63
CA SER A 47 -9.49 3.58 14.71
C SER A 47 -8.80 2.22 14.66
N GLY A 48 -8.73 1.53 15.81
CA GLY A 48 -8.09 0.21 15.90
C GLY A 48 -6.56 0.27 15.95
N LEU A 49 -5.94 1.43 16.21
CA LEU A 49 -4.48 1.54 16.38
C LEU A 49 -3.97 0.75 17.58
N GLU A 50 -4.82 0.46 18.55
CA GLU A 50 -4.55 -0.43 19.68
C GLU A 50 -4.26 -1.87 19.24
N HIS A 51 -4.68 -2.26 18.06
CA HIS A 51 -4.38 -3.56 17.45
C HIS A 51 -3.00 -3.62 16.78
N TRP A 52 -2.28 -2.49 16.72
CA TRP A 52 -0.98 -2.39 16.06
C TRP A 52 0.07 -3.24 16.80
N PRO A 53 0.51 -4.37 16.23
CA PRO A 53 1.47 -5.22 16.91
C PRO A 53 2.88 -4.63 16.87
N LYS A 54 3.77 -5.18 17.69
CA LYS A 54 5.19 -4.88 17.52
C LYS A 54 5.69 -5.44 16.20
N PRO A 55 6.50 -4.68 15.41
CA PRO A 55 7.02 -5.18 14.14
C PRO A 55 8.00 -6.36 14.34
N PRO A 56 8.17 -7.26 13.36
CA PRO A 56 7.65 -7.12 11.99
C PRO A 56 6.20 -7.60 11.85
N PHE A 57 5.47 -6.99 10.91
CA PHE A 57 4.13 -7.46 10.51
C PHE A 57 3.79 -7.00 9.10
N GLN A 58 2.74 -7.58 8.53
CA GLN A 58 2.21 -7.20 7.24
C GLN A 58 0.88 -6.45 7.41
N LEU A 59 0.74 -5.29 6.78
CA LEU A 59 -0.50 -4.54 6.69
C LEU A 59 -1.16 -4.84 5.35
N VAL A 60 -2.41 -5.31 5.35
CA VAL A 60 -3.18 -5.60 4.15
C VAL A 60 -4.40 -4.70 4.11
N ALA A 61 -4.52 -3.89 3.05
CA ALA A 61 -5.59 -2.92 2.91
C ALA A 61 -6.34 -3.06 1.58
N ASN A 62 -7.58 -2.52 1.53
CA ASN A 62 -8.30 -2.21 0.30
C ASN A 62 -7.66 -1.02 -0.42
N HIS A 63 -7.97 -0.84 -1.72
CA HIS A 63 -7.37 0.22 -2.55
C HIS A 63 -8.41 0.93 -3.40
N HIS A 64 -8.69 2.20 -3.08
CA HIS A 64 -9.69 3.01 -3.77
C HIS A 64 -9.12 4.27 -4.43
N ASN A 65 -7.88 4.66 -4.08
CA ASN A 65 -7.27 5.88 -4.59
C ASN A 65 -5.74 5.78 -4.59
N GLY A 66 -5.10 6.37 -5.57
CA GLY A 66 -3.62 6.42 -5.64
C GLY A 66 -2.95 7.09 -4.44
N TRP A 67 -3.71 7.75 -3.57
CA TRP A 67 -3.23 8.37 -2.33
C TRP A 67 -3.49 7.55 -1.06
N ASP A 68 -4.08 6.37 -1.16
CA ASP A 68 -4.32 5.52 0.00
C ASP A 68 -3.08 5.28 0.87
N PRO A 69 -1.87 5.04 0.32
CA PRO A 69 -0.67 4.95 1.14
C PRO A 69 -0.41 6.19 2.01
N MET A 70 -0.68 7.39 1.46
CA MET A 70 -0.48 8.66 2.16
C MET A 70 -1.53 8.89 3.24
N LEU A 71 -2.77 8.46 3.00
CA LEU A 71 -3.84 8.49 3.98
C LEU A 71 -3.48 7.61 5.19
N VAL A 72 -2.99 6.39 4.96
CA VAL A 72 -2.51 5.49 6.03
C VAL A 72 -1.32 6.12 6.77
N ILE A 73 -0.29 6.58 6.04
CA ILE A 73 0.91 7.20 6.63
C ILE A 73 0.55 8.43 7.51
N SER A 74 -0.51 9.15 7.15
CA SER A 74 -0.91 10.37 7.90
C SER A 74 -1.47 10.09 9.30
N VAL A 75 -1.87 8.86 9.59
CA VAL A 75 -2.51 8.49 10.86
C VAL A 75 -1.71 7.53 11.72
N VAL A 76 -0.73 6.83 11.13
CA VAL A 76 0.13 5.90 11.88
C VAL A 76 1.37 6.60 12.46
N PRO A 77 2.05 6.02 13.45
CA PRO A 77 3.35 6.52 13.92
C PRO A 77 4.39 6.55 12.80
N VAL A 78 5.40 7.40 12.95
CA VAL A 78 6.54 7.44 12.01
C VAL A 78 7.38 6.16 12.08
N GLU A 79 7.40 5.51 13.23
CA GLU A 79 8.02 4.22 13.50
C GLU A 79 6.97 3.22 14.01
N PRO A 80 6.99 1.98 13.48
CA PRO A 80 7.87 1.45 12.43
C PRO A 80 7.51 2.01 11.03
N ARG A 81 8.54 2.15 10.19
CA ARG A 81 8.34 2.59 8.80
C ARG A 81 7.56 1.55 8.01
N ILE A 82 6.55 2.00 7.28
CA ILE A 82 5.83 1.15 6.32
C ILE A 82 6.55 1.20 4.97
N THR A 83 6.86 0.03 4.44
CA THR A 83 7.35 -0.15 3.07
C THR A 83 6.22 -0.75 2.24
N TRP A 84 5.79 -0.04 1.21
CA TRP A 84 4.67 -0.46 0.36
C TRP A 84 5.13 -1.38 -0.75
N PHE A 85 4.34 -2.41 -1.03
CA PHE A 85 4.50 -3.29 -2.18
C PHE A 85 3.59 -2.83 -3.31
N GLY A 86 4.13 -2.64 -4.52
CA GLY A 86 3.30 -2.15 -5.62
C GLY A 86 3.96 -2.30 -7.00
N PRO A 87 3.15 -2.25 -8.08
CA PRO A 87 3.64 -2.43 -9.44
C PRO A 87 4.62 -1.31 -9.83
N ARG A 88 5.70 -1.72 -10.50
CA ARG A 88 6.79 -0.83 -10.91
C ARG A 88 6.32 0.25 -11.87
N GLU A 89 5.50 -0.10 -12.85
CA GLU A 89 5.01 0.82 -13.88
C GLU A 89 4.13 1.92 -13.30
N ALA A 90 3.28 1.59 -12.33
CA ALA A 90 2.39 2.55 -11.69
C ALA A 90 3.16 3.54 -10.80
N ASN A 91 4.25 3.08 -10.15
CA ASN A 91 4.90 3.82 -9.08
C ASN A 91 6.27 4.42 -9.44
N PHE A 92 6.92 3.96 -10.54
CA PHE A 92 8.32 4.33 -10.83
C PHE A 92 8.56 4.84 -12.26
N SER A 93 7.62 4.67 -13.19
CA SER A 93 7.91 4.87 -14.61
C SER A 93 7.75 6.30 -15.11
N ARG A 94 6.86 7.11 -14.57
CA ARG A 94 6.63 8.49 -15.07
C ARG A 94 6.03 9.42 -14.01
N GLY A 95 6.48 10.71 -14.07
CA GLY A 95 5.90 11.80 -13.32
C GLY A 95 6.64 12.19 -12.03
N PHE A 96 6.40 13.42 -11.58
CA PHE A 96 7.00 14.01 -10.38
C PHE A 96 6.65 13.21 -9.11
N LYS A 97 5.40 12.79 -8.97
CA LYS A 97 4.88 11.98 -7.85
C LYS A 97 5.72 10.71 -7.65
N ASN A 98 5.98 9.97 -8.72
CA ASN A 98 6.72 8.71 -8.66
C ASN A 98 8.21 8.92 -8.33
N ARG A 99 8.81 10.01 -8.81
CA ARG A 99 10.18 10.39 -8.43
C ARG A 99 10.28 10.74 -6.95
N VAL A 100 9.30 11.47 -6.42
CA VAL A 100 9.22 11.79 -4.99
C VAL A 100 9.10 10.52 -4.16
N MET A 101 8.18 9.60 -4.52
CA MET A 101 8.02 8.31 -3.83
C MET A 101 9.28 7.46 -3.85
N ALA A 102 9.94 7.35 -5.02
CA ALA A 102 11.20 6.62 -5.16
C ALA A 102 12.35 7.27 -4.36
N TYR A 103 12.41 8.59 -4.33
CA TYR A 103 13.43 9.34 -3.58
C TYR A 103 13.35 9.08 -2.08
N PHE A 104 12.15 8.96 -1.53
CA PHE A 104 11.92 8.66 -0.13
C PHE A 104 11.98 7.18 0.23
N GLY A 105 12.07 6.29 -0.78
CA GLY A 105 12.40 4.87 -0.59
C GLY A 105 11.36 4.05 0.17
N GLY A 106 10.07 4.38 0.05
CA GLY A 106 8.99 3.70 0.77
C GLY A 106 8.30 2.57 0.00
N MET A 107 8.85 2.09 -1.14
CA MET A 107 8.18 1.12 -1.98
C MET A 107 9.11 0.03 -2.51
N ILE A 108 8.61 -1.21 -2.54
CA ILE A 108 9.21 -2.33 -3.25
C ILE A 108 8.58 -2.40 -4.64
N PRO A 109 9.34 -2.15 -5.72
CA PRO A 109 8.82 -2.29 -7.07
C PRO A 109 8.62 -3.77 -7.43
N TYR A 110 7.45 -4.09 -7.92
CA TYR A 110 7.11 -5.40 -8.44
C TYR A 110 6.73 -5.29 -9.92
N ASN A 111 7.22 -6.20 -10.75
CA ASN A 111 6.85 -6.30 -12.15
C ASN A 111 6.02 -7.58 -12.36
N PRO A 112 4.75 -7.47 -12.84
CA PRO A 112 3.85 -8.61 -13.00
C PRO A 112 4.34 -9.69 -13.99
N ASP A 113 5.24 -9.35 -14.91
CA ASP A 113 5.80 -10.27 -15.92
C ASP A 113 6.78 -11.32 -15.36
N ARG A 114 6.86 -11.45 -14.04
CA ARG A 114 7.66 -12.43 -13.29
C ARG A 114 9.18 -12.24 -13.34
N THR A 115 9.73 -11.38 -14.18
CA THR A 115 11.20 -11.20 -14.28
C THR A 115 11.82 -10.67 -13.00
N THR A 116 11.04 -10.02 -12.15
CA THR A 116 11.48 -9.42 -10.88
C THR A 116 10.91 -10.09 -9.64
N LEU A 117 10.15 -11.19 -9.77
CA LEU A 117 9.49 -11.84 -8.62
C LEU A 117 10.49 -12.25 -7.53
N THR A 118 11.58 -12.90 -7.91
CA THR A 118 12.60 -13.34 -6.94
C THR A 118 13.23 -12.16 -6.20
N SER A 119 13.49 -11.05 -6.89
CA SER A 119 14.04 -9.84 -6.25
C SER A 119 13.01 -9.17 -5.34
N ALA A 120 11.73 -9.15 -5.72
CA ALA A 120 10.66 -8.63 -4.90
C ALA A 120 10.45 -9.46 -3.62
N VAL A 121 10.45 -10.79 -3.72
CA VAL A 121 10.38 -11.70 -2.56
C VAL A 121 11.56 -11.48 -1.61
N ARG A 122 12.79 -11.34 -2.15
CA ARG A 122 13.98 -11.04 -1.34
C ARG A 122 13.86 -9.69 -0.62
N ALA A 123 13.36 -8.67 -1.32
CA ALA A 123 13.16 -7.36 -0.74
C ALA A 123 12.09 -7.38 0.38
N VAL A 124 10.98 -8.08 0.19
CA VAL A 124 9.95 -8.30 1.22
C VAL A 124 10.56 -8.97 2.45
N ARG A 125 11.34 -10.04 2.24
CA ARG A 125 12.03 -10.73 3.33
C ARG A 125 12.96 -9.79 4.09
N GLY A 126 13.74 -8.97 3.39
CA GLY A 126 14.61 -7.96 3.98
C GLY A 126 13.87 -6.94 4.86
N VAL A 127 12.65 -6.53 4.47
CA VAL A 127 11.81 -5.65 5.31
C VAL A 127 11.48 -6.31 6.65
N PHE A 128 11.08 -7.58 6.64
CA PHE A 128 10.72 -8.29 7.87
C PHE A 128 11.93 -8.63 8.75
N GLU A 129 13.06 -9.02 8.14
CA GLU A 129 14.33 -9.26 8.84
C GLU A 129 14.84 -8.00 9.56
N ALA A 130 14.65 -6.84 8.93
CA ALA A 130 14.97 -5.53 9.51
C ALA A 130 13.85 -5.00 10.45
N ARG A 131 12.89 -5.85 10.85
CA ARG A 131 11.75 -5.52 11.73
C ARG A 131 10.90 -4.36 11.23
N GLY A 132 10.73 -4.24 9.91
CA GLY A 132 9.86 -3.26 9.27
C GLY A 132 8.42 -3.75 9.14
N VAL A 133 7.58 -2.89 8.57
CA VAL A 133 6.19 -3.19 8.20
C VAL A 133 6.06 -3.19 6.69
N LEU A 134 5.46 -4.26 6.14
CA LEU A 134 5.12 -4.35 4.74
C LEU A 134 3.66 -3.95 4.54
N GLY A 135 3.39 -2.91 3.75
CA GLY A 135 2.05 -2.54 3.32
C GLY A 135 1.72 -3.15 1.95
N ILE A 136 0.57 -3.80 1.82
CA ILE A 136 0.09 -4.38 0.57
C ILE A 136 -1.37 -3.98 0.35
N PHE A 137 -1.66 -3.54 -0.87
CA PHE A 137 -3.02 -3.47 -1.40
C PHE A 137 -3.32 -4.77 -2.13
N ALA A 138 -3.96 -5.71 -1.44
CA ALA A 138 -4.08 -7.08 -1.92
C ALA A 138 -4.99 -7.25 -3.15
N GLU A 139 -5.81 -6.25 -3.47
CA GLU A 139 -6.64 -6.20 -4.66
C GLU A 139 -5.85 -6.04 -5.98
N GLY A 140 -4.57 -5.63 -5.91
CA GLY A 140 -3.70 -5.41 -7.07
C GLY A 140 -4.13 -4.28 -8.01
N ARG A 141 -5.28 -3.67 -7.78
CA ARG A 141 -5.86 -2.57 -8.58
C ARG A 141 -6.75 -1.67 -7.72
N ILE A 142 -7.07 -0.49 -8.24
CA ILE A 142 -7.97 0.47 -7.58
C ILE A 142 -9.42 0.05 -7.82
N GLY A 143 -10.19 -0.06 -6.73
CA GLY A 143 -11.65 -0.21 -6.71
C GLY A 143 -12.34 1.17 -6.73
N PHE A 144 -13.60 1.22 -7.18
CA PHE A 144 -14.32 2.49 -7.35
C PHE A 144 -15.60 2.59 -6.51
N ARG A 145 -15.80 1.66 -5.58
CA ARG A 145 -16.95 1.59 -4.67
C ARG A 145 -16.49 1.37 -3.24
N GLU A 146 -16.99 2.20 -2.31
CA GLU A 146 -16.58 2.18 -0.90
C GLU A 146 -16.96 0.88 -0.16
N ALA A 147 -18.13 0.32 -0.47
CA ALA A 147 -18.62 -0.90 0.16
C ALA A 147 -18.18 -2.18 -0.55
N GLN A 148 -17.36 -2.07 -1.62
CA GLN A 148 -16.91 -3.21 -2.40
C GLN A 148 -15.44 -3.51 -2.13
N LEU A 149 -15.14 -4.76 -1.76
CA LEU A 149 -13.80 -5.29 -1.72
C LEU A 149 -13.60 -6.21 -2.93
N LEU A 150 -12.63 -5.90 -3.77
CA LEU A 150 -12.29 -6.71 -4.93
C LEU A 150 -11.66 -8.04 -4.49
N GLU A 151 -11.55 -8.99 -5.43
CA GLU A 151 -10.80 -10.22 -5.18
C GLU A 151 -9.32 -9.91 -4.95
N PHE A 152 -8.72 -10.63 -3.99
CA PHE A 152 -7.32 -10.49 -3.68
C PHE A 152 -6.45 -11.24 -4.68
N GLU A 153 -5.39 -10.60 -5.13
CA GLU A 153 -4.33 -11.26 -5.88
C GLU A 153 -3.60 -12.25 -4.96
N ALA A 154 -3.18 -13.38 -5.52
CA ALA A 154 -2.42 -14.37 -4.78
C ALA A 154 -1.07 -13.78 -4.30
N GLY A 155 -0.75 -13.91 -3.03
CA GLY A 155 0.56 -13.49 -2.50
C GLY A 155 0.54 -12.87 -1.11
N ALA A 156 -0.53 -12.21 -0.70
CA ALA A 156 -0.60 -11.58 0.62
C ALA A 156 -0.34 -12.59 1.75
N ALA A 157 -1.09 -13.71 1.79
CA ALA A 157 -0.86 -14.77 2.76
C ALA A 157 0.51 -15.45 2.57
N ALA A 158 0.99 -15.59 1.33
CA ALA A 158 2.26 -16.26 1.07
C ALA A 158 3.44 -15.53 1.71
N PHE A 159 3.52 -14.21 1.61
CA PHE A 159 4.58 -13.42 2.24
C PHE A 159 4.55 -13.54 3.77
N ALA A 160 3.36 -13.39 4.36
CA ALA A 160 3.20 -13.48 5.80
C ALA A 160 3.58 -14.86 6.34
N VAL A 161 3.10 -15.94 5.71
CA VAL A 161 3.41 -17.33 6.12
C VAL A 161 4.89 -17.66 5.97
N THR A 162 5.49 -17.27 4.83
CA THR A 162 6.91 -17.56 4.57
C THR A 162 7.83 -16.86 5.56
N SER A 163 7.43 -15.69 6.05
CA SER A 163 8.20 -14.91 7.01
C SER A 163 7.77 -15.10 8.46
N GLY A 164 6.70 -15.85 8.73
CA GLY A 164 6.20 -16.10 10.09
C GLY A 164 5.69 -14.82 10.79
N VAL A 165 5.17 -13.85 10.04
CA VAL A 165 4.73 -12.56 10.58
C VAL A 165 3.20 -12.47 10.63
N PRO A 166 2.61 -11.76 11.62
CA PRO A 166 1.17 -11.54 11.66
C PRO A 166 0.73 -10.58 10.54
N VAL A 167 -0.53 -10.68 10.16
CA VAL A 167 -1.20 -9.79 9.20
C VAL A 167 -2.20 -8.92 9.94
N VAL A 168 -2.09 -7.60 9.75
CA VAL A 168 -3.06 -6.62 10.25
C VAL A 168 -4.00 -6.23 9.11
N PRO A 169 -5.29 -6.56 9.17
CA PRO A 169 -6.28 -6.06 8.23
C PRO A 169 -6.46 -4.56 8.41
N CYS A 170 -6.59 -3.85 7.30
CA CYS A 170 -6.83 -2.41 7.29
C CYS A 170 -7.92 -2.07 6.27
N ALA A 171 -8.81 -1.13 6.60
CA ALA A 171 -9.72 -0.57 5.64
C ALA A 171 -9.58 0.94 5.56
N ILE A 172 -9.56 1.46 4.32
CA ILE A 172 -9.56 2.88 4.01
C ILE A 172 -10.96 3.20 3.45
N VAL A 173 -11.73 3.99 4.20
CA VAL A 173 -13.11 4.31 3.88
C VAL A 173 -13.23 5.80 3.58
N GLY A 174 -13.88 6.15 2.47
CA GLY A 174 -14.06 7.53 2.04
C GLY A 174 -13.02 8.02 1.05
N SER A 175 -12.10 7.16 0.56
CA SER A 175 -11.06 7.55 -0.38
C SER A 175 -11.43 7.39 -1.86
N THR A 176 -12.53 6.72 -2.17
CA THR A 176 -13.01 6.55 -3.55
C THR A 176 -13.23 7.90 -4.23
N ASP A 177 -13.89 8.84 -3.54
CA ASP A 177 -14.11 10.22 -3.97
C ASP A 177 -13.48 11.18 -2.98
N LEU A 178 -12.51 11.97 -3.39
CA LEU A 178 -11.83 12.95 -2.56
C LEU A 178 -12.23 14.39 -2.92
N TRP A 179 -12.51 15.20 -1.89
CA TRP A 179 -12.73 16.63 -1.99
C TRP A 179 -12.24 17.33 -0.72
N PHE A 180 -12.13 18.63 -0.74
CA PHE A 180 -11.64 19.39 0.41
C PHE A 180 -12.46 19.13 1.67
N ARG A 181 -11.78 18.78 2.78
CA ARG A 181 -12.36 18.41 4.08
C ARG A 181 -13.23 17.16 4.06
N LYS A 182 -13.08 16.30 3.02
CA LYS A 182 -13.71 14.96 3.03
C LYS A 182 -13.27 14.20 4.26
N ARG A 183 -14.24 13.59 4.94
CA ARG A 183 -13.93 12.63 6.00
C ARG A 183 -13.46 11.31 5.37
N VAL A 184 -12.27 10.89 5.78
CA VAL A 184 -11.67 9.60 5.45
C VAL A 184 -11.38 8.85 6.75
N GLN A 185 -11.69 7.57 6.80
CA GLN A 185 -11.41 6.73 7.95
C GLN A 185 -10.40 5.65 7.58
N VAL A 186 -9.38 5.47 8.40
CA VAL A 186 -8.44 4.36 8.31
C VAL A 186 -8.68 3.48 9.53
N ARG A 187 -9.17 2.27 9.30
CA ARG A 187 -9.57 1.34 10.34
C ARG A 187 -8.63 0.14 10.36
N PHE A 188 -8.10 -0.21 11.53
CA PHE A 188 -7.22 -1.35 11.72
C PHE A 188 -7.95 -2.43 12.51
N GLY A 189 -7.88 -3.67 12.02
CA GLY A 189 -8.44 -4.84 12.70
C GLY A 189 -7.39 -5.56 13.57
N PRO A 190 -7.84 -6.55 14.35
CA PRO A 190 -6.94 -7.38 15.16
C PRO A 190 -5.98 -8.17 14.27
N PRO A 191 -4.74 -8.43 14.74
CA PRO A 191 -3.76 -9.17 13.97
C PRO A 191 -4.17 -10.61 13.78
N ILE A 192 -3.96 -11.14 12.59
CA ILE A 192 -4.18 -12.52 12.19
C ILE A 192 -2.82 -13.23 12.23
N TRP A 193 -2.63 -14.14 13.17
CA TRP A 193 -1.38 -14.87 13.36
C TRP A 193 -1.22 -15.99 12.33
N THR A 194 0.02 -16.26 11.91
CA THR A 194 0.36 -17.17 10.82
C THR A 194 1.15 -18.41 11.27
N ASP A 195 1.48 -18.53 12.56
CA ASP A 195 2.41 -19.54 13.10
C ASP A 195 1.97 -20.99 12.83
N ALA A 196 0.66 -21.25 12.83
CA ALA A 196 0.09 -22.57 12.59
C ALA A 196 -0.21 -22.88 11.12
N VAL A 197 0.06 -21.95 10.19
CA VAL A 197 -0.33 -22.10 8.77
C VAL A 197 0.69 -22.96 8.03
N ARG A 198 0.28 -24.15 7.57
CA ARG A 198 1.11 -25.09 6.80
C ARG A 198 0.32 -25.60 5.59
N GLY A 199 1.00 -25.72 4.45
CA GLY A 199 0.43 -26.27 3.23
C GLY A 199 -0.49 -25.32 2.45
N ARG A 200 -0.93 -25.78 1.27
CA ARG A 200 -1.71 -24.96 0.32
C ARG A 200 -3.11 -24.61 0.84
N ALA A 201 -3.81 -25.60 1.37
CA ALA A 201 -5.18 -25.40 1.88
C ALA A 201 -5.23 -24.39 3.03
N ALA A 202 -4.28 -24.48 3.98
CA ALA A 202 -4.20 -23.55 5.10
C ALA A 202 -3.85 -22.12 4.63
N ARG A 203 -3.03 -21.95 3.57
CA ARG A 203 -2.76 -20.63 2.99
C ARG A 203 -3.99 -20.03 2.31
N LEU A 204 -4.78 -20.83 1.60
CA LEU A 204 -6.04 -20.35 1.01
C LEU A 204 -7.05 -19.95 2.10
N ALA A 205 -7.14 -20.73 3.18
CA ALA A 205 -7.96 -20.35 4.33
C ALA A 205 -7.48 -19.05 5.01
N LEU A 206 -6.16 -18.83 5.06
CA LEU A 206 -5.60 -17.57 5.57
C LEU A 206 -5.94 -16.39 4.67
N ASP A 207 -5.81 -16.51 3.34
CA ASP A 207 -6.22 -15.47 2.38
C ASP A 207 -7.70 -15.10 2.57
N ALA A 208 -8.58 -16.11 2.74
CA ALA A 208 -10.00 -15.88 3.02
C ALA A 208 -10.22 -15.15 4.36
N ARG A 209 -9.47 -15.53 5.41
CA ARG A 209 -9.53 -14.85 6.72
C ARG A 209 -9.04 -13.39 6.64
N ILE A 210 -7.95 -13.13 5.93
CA ILE A 210 -7.43 -11.77 5.73
C ILE A 210 -8.47 -10.93 5.00
N ARG A 211 -9.02 -11.45 3.89
CA ARG A 211 -10.06 -10.79 3.13
C ARG A 211 -11.31 -10.48 3.98
N ALA A 212 -11.78 -11.46 4.75
CA ALA A 212 -12.90 -11.28 5.69
C ALA A 212 -12.59 -10.21 6.75
N GLY A 213 -11.35 -10.19 7.27
CA GLY A 213 -10.89 -9.18 8.22
C GLY A 213 -10.91 -7.76 7.64
N VAL A 214 -10.52 -7.58 6.37
CA VAL A 214 -10.63 -6.27 5.69
C VAL A 214 -12.08 -5.94 5.41
N ALA A 215 -12.89 -6.89 4.92
CA ALA A 215 -14.30 -6.70 4.63
C ALA A 215 -15.11 -6.25 5.87
N ALA A 216 -14.83 -6.84 7.03
CA ALA A 216 -15.49 -6.49 8.30
C ALA A 216 -15.22 -5.03 8.76
N LEU A 217 -14.20 -4.37 8.20
CA LEU A 217 -13.86 -2.99 8.49
C LEU A 217 -14.49 -1.99 7.50
N LEU A 218 -15.02 -2.48 6.38
CA LEU A 218 -15.70 -1.67 5.37
C LEU A 218 -17.13 -1.32 5.81
N PRO A 219 -17.76 -0.30 5.22
CA PRO A 219 -19.17 -0.02 5.46
C PRO A 219 -20.05 -1.06 4.76
N ASP A 220 -21.21 -1.38 5.35
CA ASP A 220 -22.18 -2.33 4.77
C ASP A 220 -22.85 -1.80 3.49
N THR A 221 -22.90 -0.48 3.34
CA THR A 221 -23.56 0.19 2.21
C THR A 221 -22.72 1.35 1.68
N GLU A 222 -22.90 1.66 0.40
CA GLU A 222 -22.30 2.83 -0.22
C GLU A 222 -22.76 4.13 0.48
N PRO A 223 -21.82 5.00 0.87
CA PRO A 223 -22.17 6.25 1.51
C PRO A 223 -22.84 7.20 0.51
N ARG A 224 -23.89 7.90 0.95
CA ARG A 224 -24.52 8.94 0.14
C ARG A 224 -23.55 10.11 -0.06
N LEU A 225 -23.32 10.47 -1.31
CA LEU A 225 -22.46 11.60 -1.63
C LEU A 225 -23.21 12.93 -1.42
N PRO A 226 -22.59 13.92 -0.77
CA PRO A 226 -23.20 15.23 -0.61
C PRO A 226 -23.27 15.97 -1.95
N ARG A 227 -24.26 16.87 -2.10
CA ARG A 227 -24.41 17.68 -3.31
C ARG A 227 -23.22 18.62 -3.56
N ARG A 228 -22.63 19.19 -2.50
CA ARG A 228 -21.48 20.08 -2.58
C ARG A 228 -20.20 19.33 -2.22
N ARG A 229 -19.28 19.28 -3.15
CA ARG A 229 -17.96 18.63 -3.02
C ARG A 229 -16.87 19.62 -3.49
N PRO A 230 -16.46 20.56 -2.61
CA PRO A 230 -15.47 21.56 -2.98
C PRO A 230 -14.14 20.88 -3.36
N LEU A 231 -13.50 21.32 -4.43
CA LEU A 231 -12.28 20.75 -4.99
C LEU A 231 -12.39 19.24 -5.33
N ALA A 232 -13.55 18.80 -5.86
CA ALA A 232 -13.76 17.38 -6.22
C ALA A 232 -12.76 16.85 -7.26
N PHE A 233 -12.12 17.72 -8.02
CA PHE A 233 -11.05 17.37 -8.95
C PHE A 233 -9.82 16.71 -8.26
N LEU A 234 -9.70 16.84 -6.92
CA LEU A 234 -8.65 16.16 -6.16
C LEU A 234 -8.68 14.65 -6.38
N THR A 235 -9.86 14.07 -6.58
CA THR A 235 -9.98 12.65 -6.89
C THR A 235 -9.17 12.27 -8.12
N ASP A 236 -9.36 13.01 -9.22
CA ASP A 236 -8.67 12.73 -10.49
C ASP A 236 -7.19 13.14 -10.43
N LEU A 237 -6.88 14.28 -9.80
CA LEU A 237 -5.50 14.75 -9.62
C LEU A 237 -4.61 13.73 -8.89
N LEU A 238 -5.21 12.98 -7.95
CA LEU A 238 -4.48 12.06 -7.07
C LEU A 238 -4.43 10.62 -7.62
N ASN A 239 -5.19 10.32 -8.67
CA ASN A 239 -5.17 9.04 -9.39
C ASN A 239 -4.30 9.09 -10.65
N GLY A 240 -3.93 7.92 -11.17
CA GLY A 240 -3.26 7.79 -12.46
C GLY A 240 -4.24 7.91 -13.63
N ALA A 241 -3.74 8.20 -14.84
CA ALA A 241 -4.58 8.34 -16.05
C ALA A 241 -5.40 7.07 -16.36
N ASP A 242 -4.80 5.89 -16.18
CA ASP A 242 -5.46 4.61 -16.43
C ASP A 242 -6.57 4.32 -15.40
N ASP A 243 -6.38 4.74 -14.16
CA ASP A 243 -7.37 4.59 -13.09
C ASP A 243 -8.54 5.55 -13.33
N ILE A 244 -8.26 6.77 -13.77
CA ILE A 244 -9.29 7.75 -14.18
C ILE A 244 -10.11 7.21 -15.35
N ALA A 245 -9.46 6.65 -16.37
CA ALA A 245 -10.15 6.07 -17.53
C ALA A 245 -11.06 4.91 -17.12
N ARG A 246 -10.57 3.97 -16.29
CA ARG A 246 -11.36 2.85 -15.76
C ARG A 246 -12.54 3.32 -14.91
N ARG A 247 -12.35 4.35 -14.08
CA ARG A 247 -13.41 4.95 -13.26
C ARG A 247 -14.52 5.55 -14.09
N ARG A 248 -14.19 6.19 -15.22
CA ARG A 248 -15.17 6.83 -16.12
C ARG A 248 -15.92 5.84 -17.00
N SER A 249 -15.33 4.70 -17.31
CA SER A 249 -15.92 3.64 -18.16
C SER A 249 -16.66 2.55 -17.37
N GLY A 250 -16.50 2.49 -16.05
CA GLY A 250 -17.18 1.50 -15.21
C GLY A 250 -18.68 1.79 -15.04
N PRO A 251 -19.49 0.77 -14.76
CA PRO A 251 -20.90 0.95 -14.44
C PRO A 251 -21.02 1.80 -13.16
N ARG A 252 -21.88 2.82 -13.24
CA ARG A 252 -22.22 3.69 -12.12
C ARG A 252 -23.23 3.04 -11.18
#